data_955988e875a2fdfda5b4df04f34e0fdc
#
_entry.id   955988e875a2fdfda5b4df04f34e0fdc
#
_cell.length_a   1.000
_cell.length_b   1.000
_cell.length_c   1.000
_cell.angle_alpha   90.00
_cell.angle_beta   90.00
_cell.angle_gamma   90.00
#
_symmetry.space_group_name_H-M   'P 1'
#
loop_
_entity.id
_entity.type
_entity.pdbx_description
1 polymer ?
#
loop_
_entity_poly.entity_id
_entity_poly.type
_entity_poly.pdbx_seq_one_letter_code
_entity_poly.pdbx_strand_id
1 'polypeptide(L)'
;MNATKPLSMVAAVAIFLSGCCLKFNDLAPDTTYNVGSTIATGGKTVKVEQFQWANGTWSSTGHAKVDSVGYAGGSGSELRANNVNFNFQLDYPLSKLTFKFADYGGNENIKVNNDFRNVSNFLGLNNTTIGGVNVTVTAVQNVSSIRGEMVLQGPINGFTVGGQEFWIDEVCPTE
;
A
#
# COMPACT_ATOMS: atom_id res chain seq x y z
N MET A 1 -16.19 15.14 60.90
CA MET A 1 -16.88 14.45 59.80
C MET A 1 -16.27 14.92 58.48
N ASN A 2 -15.37 14.14 57.92
CA ASN A 2 -14.70 14.47 56.66
C ASN A 2 -15.47 13.81 55.51
N ALA A 3 -16.09 14.59 54.64
CA ALA A 3 -16.76 14.12 53.46
C ALA A 3 -15.73 13.91 52.30
N THR A 4 -15.48 12.66 51.96
CA THR A 4 -14.70 12.29 50.75
C THR A 4 -15.55 12.50 49.52
N LYS A 5 -15.07 13.38 48.59
CA LYS A 5 -15.66 13.56 47.25
C LYS A 5 -15.34 12.37 46.37
N PRO A 6 -16.30 11.79 45.62
CA PRO A 6 -16.00 10.76 44.64
C PRO A 6 -15.24 11.32 43.44
N LEU A 7 -14.17 10.68 43.08
CA LEU A 7 -13.40 10.95 41.86
C LEU A 7 -14.19 10.41 40.65
N SER A 8 -14.69 11.29 39.80
CA SER A 8 -15.38 10.94 38.56
C SER A 8 -14.32 10.50 37.53
N MET A 9 -14.29 9.21 37.20
CA MET A 9 -13.44 8.62 36.17
C MET A 9 -14.09 8.89 34.83
N VAL A 10 -13.59 9.88 34.09
CA VAL A 10 -13.99 10.09 32.69
C VAL A 10 -13.30 9.05 31.84
N ALA A 11 -14.05 8.05 31.36
CA ALA A 11 -13.57 7.09 30.38
C ALA A 11 -13.38 7.82 29.05
N ALA A 12 -12.14 8.00 28.62
CA ALA A 12 -11.84 8.48 27.27
C ALA A 12 -12.22 7.38 26.26
N VAL A 13 -13.31 7.62 25.51
CA VAL A 13 -13.66 6.79 24.36
C VAL A 13 -12.68 7.15 23.24
N ALA A 14 -11.72 6.28 22.97
CA ALA A 14 -10.89 6.39 21.79
C ALA A 14 -11.75 6.12 20.55
N ILE A 15 -12.12 7.17 19.82
CA ILE A 15 -12.75 7.05 18.51
C ILE A 15 -11.62 6.69 17.55
N PHE A 16 -11.53 5.41 17.17
CA PHE A 16 -10.70 4.99 16.07
C PHE A 16 -11.32 5.53 14.77
N LEU A 17 -10.77 6.62 14.27
CA LEU A 17 -11.06 7.09 12.92
C LEU A 17 -10.41 6.08 11.96
N SER A 18 -11.21 5.14 11.44
CA SER A 18 -10.77 4.35 10.30
C SER A 18 -10.55 5.31 9.13
N GLY A 19 -9.30 5.46 8.71
CA GLY A 19 -8.96 6.29 7.54
C GLY A 19 -9.74 5.83 6.32
N CYS A 20 -10.23 6.78 5.51
CA CYS A 20 -10.84 6.43 4.23
C CYS A 20 -9.81 5.73 3.33
N CYS A 21 -10.21 4.64 2.67
CA CYS A 21 -9.37 3.97 1.68
C CYS A 21 -9.07 4.89 0.49
N LEU A 22 -7.82 4.89 0.03
CA LEU A 22 -7.46 5.49 -1.25
C LEU A 22 -7.95 4.55 -2.36
N LYS A 23 -8.85 5.04 -3.21
CA LYS A 23 -9.48 4.28 -4.30
C LYS A 23 -9.12 4.82 -5.69
N PHE A 24 -8.32 5.89 -5.76
CA PHE A 24 -7.84 6.54 -6.97
C PHE A 24 -8.94 7.04 -7.94
N ASN A 25 -10.21 7.04 -7.52
CA ASN A 25 -11.37 7.42 -8.35
C ASN A 25 -11.46 8.92 -8.63
N ASP A 26 -10.68 9.72 -7.93
CA ASP A 26 -10.50 11.16 -8.15
C ASP A 26 -9.43 11.49 -9.20
N LEU A 27 -8.75 10.45 -9.73
CA LEU A 27 -7.75 10.58 -10.79
C LEU A 27 -8.38 10.35 -12.17
N ALA A 28 -7.96 11.16 -13.15
CA ALA A 28 -8.41 10.98 -14.52
C ALA A 28 -7.82 9.70 -15.14
N PRO A 29 -8.65 8.80 -15.69
CA PRO A 29 -8.16 7.61 -16.39
C PRO A 29 -7.14 7.97 -17.49
N ASP A 30 -6.25 7.02 -17.78
CA ASP A 30 -5.16 7.12 -18.75
C ASP A 30 -4.08 8.17 -18.42
N THR A 31 -4.18 8.88 -17.27
CA THR A 31 -3.12 9.78 -16.81
C THR A 31 -1.85 9.00 -16.49
N THR A 32 -0.72 9.48 -16.97
CA THR A 32 0.60 8.87 -16.77
C THR A 32 1.47 9.77 -15.90
N TYR A 33 2.22 9.16 -14.97
CA TYR A 33 3.15 9.83 -14.06
C TYR A 33 4.52 9.19 -14.16
N ASN A 34 5.54 9.97 -14.48
CA ASN A 34 6.93 9.51 -14.55
C ASN A 34 7.56 9.41 -13.16
N VAL A 35 8.70 8.73 -13.07
CA VAL A 35 9.54 8.74 -11.87
C VAL A 35 9.82 10.18 -11.42
N GLY A 36 9.70 10.44 -10.13
CA GLY A 36 9.80 11.77 -9.52
C GLY A 36 8.48 12.54 -9.44
N SER A 37 7.42 12.08 -10.13
CA SER A 37 6.09 12.69 -10.02
C SER A 37 5.47 12.45 -8.66
N THR A 38 4.53 13.35 -8.30
CA THR A 38 3.70 13.26 -7.12
C THR A 38 2.23 13.18 -7.56
N ILE A 39 1.51 12.18 -7.05
CA ILE A 39 0.09 11.96 -7.30
C ILE A 39 -0.68 12.40 -6.05
N ALA A 40 -1.58 13.37 -6.18
CA ALA A 40 -2.50 13.76 -5.12
C ALA A 40 -3.82 13.01 -5.30
N THR A 41 -4.26 12.23 -4.32
CA THR A 41 -5.47 11.41 -4.37
C THR A 41 -6.01 11.13 -2.97
N GLY A 42 -7.32 11.21 -2.79
CA GLY A 42 -7.98 10.96 -1.51
C GLY A 42 -7.45 11.81 -0.35
N GLY A 43 -6.95 13.03 -0.62
CA GLY A 43 -6.34 13.91 0.36
C GLY A 43 -4.95 13.48 0.83
N LYS A 44 -4.33 12.50 0.19
CA LYS A 44 -2.99 12.00 0.44
C LYS A 44 -2.09 12.20 -0.78
N THR A 45 -0.82 11.91 -0.59
CA THR A 45 0.21 12.02 -1.63
C THR A 45 0.86 10.67 -1.85
N VAL A 46 1.06 10.30 -3.11
CA VAL A 46 1.83 9.12 -3.54
C VAL A 46 2.98 9.61 -4.41
N LYS A 47 4.21 9.29 -4.04
CA LYS A 47 5.39 9.60 -4.86
C LYS A 47 5.70 8.43 -5.76
N VAL A 48 5.99 8.71 -7.03
CA VAL A 48 6.45 7.70 -8.01
C VAL A 48 7.97 7.63 -7.95
N GLU A 49 8.49 6.49 -7.51
CA GLU A 49 9.92 6.26 -7.29
C GLU A 49 10.47 5.23 -8.27
N GLN A 50 11.80 5.17 -8.42
CA GLN A 50 12.45 4.15 -9.23
C GLN A 50 12.19 2.76 -8.68
N PHE A 51 12.02 1.79 -9.58
CA PHE A 51 11.95 0.38 -9.29
C PHE A 51 13.35 -0.23 -9.17
N GLN A 52 13.54 -1.18 -8.24
CA GLN A 52 14.78 -1.92 -8.10
C GLN A 52 14.60 -3.36 -8.59
N TRP A 53 15.44 -3.78 -9.52
CA TRP A 53 15.49 -5.14 -10.03
C TRP A 53 16.11 -6.11 -9.01
N ALA A 54 15.85 -7.41 -9.18
CA ALA A 54 16.38 -8.46 -8.30
C ALA A 54 17.92 -8.49 -8.21
N ASN A 55 18.62 -8.01 -9.23
CA ASN A 55 20.08 -7.87 -9.24
C ASN A 55 20.57 -6.60 -8.51
N GLY A 56 19.67 -5.83 -7.89
CA GLY A 56 19.99 -4.60 -7.16
C GLY A 56 20.13 -3.34 -8.02
N THR A 57 20.01 -3.44 -9.35
CA THR A 57 20.03 -2.25 -10.22
C THR A 57 18.70 -1.52 -10.20
N TRP A 58 18.74 -0.21 -10.43
CA TRP A 58 17.54 0.62 -10.50
C TRP A 58 17.06 0.77 -11.94
N SER A 59 15.74 0.76 -12.14
CA SER A 59 15.15 1.05 -13.45
C SER A 59 15.47 2.49 -13.84
N SER A 60 15.99 2.67 -15.06
CA SER A 60 16.21 4.00 -15.65
C SER A 60 14.97 4.57 -16.33
N THR A 61 13.96 3.71 -16.58
CA THR A 61 12.70 4.04 -17.25
C THR A 61 11.57 3.37 -16.50
N GLY A 62 10.42 4.01 -16.48
CA GLY A 62 9.22 3.48 -15.85
C GLY A 62 8.21 4.58 -15.66
N HIS A 63 6.96 4.19 -15.49
CA HIS A 63 5.88 5.14 -15.25
C HIS A 63 4.74 4.48 -14.47
N ALA A 64 3.99 5.31 -13.77
CA ALA A 64 2.68 4.96 -13.25
C ALA A 64 1.60 5.38 -14.24
N LYS A 65 0.48 4.65 -14.28
CA LYS A 65 -0.69 4.99 -15.07
C LYS A 65 -1.96 4.79 -14.24
N VAL A 66 -2.96 5.62 -14.47
CA VAL A 66 -4.31 5.42 -13.94
C VAL A 66 -5.09 4.53 -14.90
N ASP A 67 -5.41 3.32 -14.49
CA ASP A 67 -6.23 2.37 -15.26
C ASP A 67 -7.65 2.28 -14.68
N SER A 68 -8.63 1.91 -15.52
CA SER A 68 -10.04 1.74 -15.14
C SER A 68 -10.56 0.32 -15.35
N VAL A 69 -9.66 -0.66 -15.42
CA VAL A 69 -9.99 -2.05 -15.78
C VAL A 69 -10.22 -2.99 -14.61
N GLY A 70 -9.86 -2.60 -13.38
CA GLY A 70 -10.12 -3.37 -12.16
C GLY A 70 -9.28 -4.65 -12.04
N TYR A 71 -8.03 -4.64 -12.48
CA TYR A 71 -7.09 -5.77 -12.33
C TYR A 71 -6.83 -6.09 -10.86
N ALA A 72 -6.60 -5.07 -10.01
CA ALA A 72 -6.41 -5.26 -8.57
C ALA A 72 -7.66 -5.75 -7.83
N GLY A 73 -8.85 -5.57 -8.42
CA GLY A 73 -10.10 -6.07 -7.84
C GLY A 73 -10.85 -5.10 -6.96
N GLY A 74 -10.47 -3.84 -6.98
CA GLY A 74 -11.25 -2.75 -6.44
C GLY A 74 -12.36 -2.28 -7.38
N SER A 75 -12.78 -1.05 -7.21
CA SER A 75 -13.84 -0.44 -8.02
C SER A 75 -13.44 0.94 -8.54
N GLY A 76 -13.65 1.18 -9.82
CA GLY A 76 -13.31 2.44 -10.50
C GLY A 76 -11.88 2.46 -11.00
N SER A 77 -11.12 3.50 -10.66
CA SER A 77 -9.73 3.64 -11.10
C SER A 77 -8.77 2.92 -10.16
N GLU A 78 -7.65 2.47 -10.70
CA GLU A 78 -6.55 1.85 -9.97
C GLU A 78 -5.20 2.42 -10.46
N LEU A 79 -4.15 2.32 -9.66
CA LEU A 79 -2.80 2.70 -10.10
C LEU A 79 -2.07 1.48 -10.64
N ARG A 80 -1.57 1.59 -11.88
CA ARG A 80 -0.65 0.65 -12.48
C ARG A 80 0.79 1.15 -12.34
N ALA A 81 1.66 0.31 -11.82
CA ALA A 81 3.11 0.48 -11.90
C ALA A 81 3.66 -0.27 -13.11
N ASN A 82 4.51 0.39 -13.88
CA ASN A 82 5.35 -0.22 -14.89
C ASN A 82 6.79 0.18 -14.58
N ASN A 83 7.54 -0.71 -13.94
CA ASN A 83 8.90 -0.48 -13.46
C ASN A 83 9.04 0.74 -12.55
N VAL A 84 8.08 0.98 -11.67
CA VAL A 84 8.09 2.03 -10.65
C VAL A 84 7.58 1.52 -9.31
N ASN A 85 7.88 2.27 -8.26
CA ASN A 85 7.35 2.09 -6.92
C ASN A 85 6.43 3.26 -6.55
N PHE A 86 5.42 2.98 -5.74
CA PHE A 86 4.54 3.94 -5.11
C PHE A 86 4.93 4.10 -3.64
N ASN A 87 5.47 5.25 -3.28
CA ASN A 87 5.74 5.61 -1.89
C ASN A 87 4.56 6.42 -1.35
N PHE A 88 3.76 5.79 -0.51
CA PHE A 88 2.56 6.37 0.07
C PHE A 88 2.89 7.27 1.25
N GLN A 89 2.51 8.55 1.16
CA GLN A 89 2.62 9.52 2.24
C GLN A 89 1.31 9.53 3.05
N LEU A 90 1.16 8.54 3.93
CA LEU A 90 0.00 8.39 4.81
C LEU A 90 0.26 9.11 6.15
N ASP A 91 -0.79 9.23 6.98
CA ASP A 91 -0.64 9.77 8.32
C ASP A 91 -0.11 8.66 9.24
N TYR A 92 1.20 8.59 9.33
CA TYR A 92 1.89 7.62 10.18
C TYR A 92 1.99 8.08 11.64
N PRO A 93 2.08 7.17 12.64
CA PRO A 93 2.12 5.71 12.49
C PRO A 93 0.75 5.08 12.28
N LEU A 94 0.72 3.93 11.58
CA LEU A 94 -0.48 3.11 11.43
C LEU A 94 -0.34 1.83 12.21
N SER A 95 -1.46 1.27 12.71
CA SER A 95 -1.52 -0.06 13.32
C SER A 95 -1.78 -1.16 12.28
N LYS A 96 -2.39 -0.79 11.14
CA LYS A 96 -2.73 -1.70 10.06
C LYS A 96 -2.80 -0.98 8.72
N LEU A 97 -2.45 -1.68 7.65
CA LEU A 97 -2.67 -1.25 6.28
C LEU A 97 -3.16 -2.44 5.45
N THR A 98 -4.22 -2.26 4.68
CA THR A 98 -4.68 -3.26 3.71
C THR A 98 -4.69 -2.65 2.31
N PHE A 99 -4.46 -3.48 1.30
CA PHE A 99 -4.61 -3.06 -0.09
C PHE A 99 -4.91 -4.24 -1.00
N LYS A 100 -5.62 -3.97 -2.09
CA LYS A 100 -5.82 -4.92 -3.18
C LYS A 100 -4.73 -4.78 -4.21
N PHE A 101 -4.37 -5.89 -4.84
CA PHE A 101 -3.31 -5.89 -5.85
C PHE A 101 -3.55 -6.90 -6.97
N ALA A 102 -2.93 -6.64 -8.12
CA ALA A 102 -2.65 -7.62 -9.15
C ALA A 102 -1.18 -7.50 -9.58
N ASP A 103 -0.58 -8.63 -9.84
CA ASP A 103 0.84 -8.80 -10.13
C ASP A 103 0.97 -9.69 -11.37
N TYR A 104 1.63 -9.16 -12.42
CA TYR A 104 1.81 -9.83 -13.71
C TYR A 104 3.28 -9.93 -14.12
N GLY A 105 4.16 -9.14 -13.54
CA GLY A 105 5.51 -8.94 -14.05
C GLY A 105 6.57 -9.91 -13.50
N GLY A 106 6.31 -10.55 -12.37
CA GLY A 106 7.24 -11.46 -11.71
C GLY A 106 8.44 -10.79 -11.03
N ASN A 107 8.40 -9.48 -10.82
CA ASN A 107 9.35 -8.71 -10.00
C ASN A 107 8.60 -7.61 -9.29
N GLU A 108 8.46 -7.74 -7.98
CA GLU A 108 7.76 -6.79 -7.12
C GLU A 108 8.69 -6.27 -6.04
N ASN A 109 8.53 -5.02 -5.71
CA ASN A 109 9.18 -4.37 -4.59
C ASN A 109 8.15 -4.05 -3.51
N ILE A 110 8.52 -4.30 -2.26
CA ILE A 110 7.79 -3.83 -1.10
C ILE A 110 8.77 -3.33 -0.06
N LYS A 111 8.46 -2.19 0.55
CA LYS A 111 9.21 -1.66 1.69
C LYS A 111 8.22 -1.30 2.78
N VAL A 112 8.40 -1.87 3.95
CA VAL A 112 7.66 -1.53 5.16
C VAL A 112 8.68 -1.04 6.18
N ASN A 113 8.47 0.15 6.70
CA ASN A 113 9.46 0.83 7.55
C ASN A 113 10.82 0.95 6.81
N ASN A 114 11.86 0.33 7.33
CA ASN A 114 13.20 0.35 6.73
C ASN A 114 13.59 -1.00 6.07
N ASP A 115 12.68 -1.99 6.05
CA ASP A 115 12.92 -3.32 5.46
C ASP A 115 12.38 -3.34 4.02
N PHE A 116 13.30 -3.44 3.06
CA PHE A 116 13.01 -3.53 1.63
C PHE A 116 13.14 -4.98 1.16
N ARG A 117 12.18 -5.43 0.36
CA ARG A 117 12.17 -6.75 -0.28
C ARG A 117 11.94 -6.59 -1.79
N ASN A 118 12.72 -7.32 -2.58
CA ASN A 118 12.39 -7.64 -3.96
C ASN A 118 11.98 -9.11 -4.00
N VAL A 119 10.82 -9.40 -4.56
CA VAL A 119 10.22 -10.73 -4.60
C VAL A 119 9.72 -11.05 -6.00
N SER A 120 9.63 -12.32 -6.34
CA SER A 120 9.07 -12.77 -7.63
C SER A 120 7.55 -12.64 -7.66
N ASN A 121 6.91 -12.64 -6.50
CA ASN A 121 5.48 -12.39 -6.31
C ASN A 121 5.17 -12.23 -4.82
N PHE A 122 4.00 -11.68 -4.50
CA PHE A 122 3.61 -11.42 -3.11
C PHE A 122 3.12 -12.64 -2.33
N LEU A 123 2.79 -13.77 -2.97
CA LEU A 123 2.39 -14.99 -2.25
C LEU A 123 3.49 -15.50 -1.33
N GLY A 124 4.76 -15.34 -1.72
CA GLY A 124 5.91 -15.72 -0.91
C GLY A 124 6.07 -14.92 0.39
N LEU A 125 5.34 -13.83 0.54
CA LEU A 125 5.35 -13.00 1.75
C LEU A 125 4.28 -13.41 2.78
N ASN A 126 3.36 -14.32 2.43
CA ASN A 126 2.31 -14.73 3.34
C ASN A 126 2.88 -15.37 4.62
N ASN A 127 2.35 -14.95 5.77
CA ASN A 127 2.80 -15.36 7.10
C ASN A 127 4.27 -15.01 7.41
N THR A 128 4.82 -13.97 6.78
CA THR A 128 6.16 -13.44 7.07
C THR A 128 6.09 -12.13 7.87
N THR A 129 7.25 -11.58 8.19
CA THR A 129 7.39 -10.26 8.82
C THR A 129 8.31 -9.39 7.98
N ILE A 130 7.89 -8.14 7.70
CA ILE A 130 8.69 -7.12 7.00
C ILE A 130 8.76 -5.88 7.89
N GLY A 131 9.96 -5.43 8.24
CA GLY A 131 10.17 -4.23 9.07
C GLY A 131 9.46 -4.27 10.43
N GLY A 132 9.30 -5.46 11.04
CA GLY A 132 8.58 -5.66 12.30
C GLY A 132 7.05 -5.74 12.16
N VAL A 133 6.53 -5.78 10.92
CA VAL A 133 5.09 -5.80 10.61
C VAL A 133 4.72 -7.17 10.06
N ASN A 134 3.67 -7.80 10.60
CA ASN A 134 3.17 -9.09 10.13
C ASN A 134 2.45 -8.93 8.79
N VAL A 135 2.74 -9.84 7.86
CA VAL A 135 2.17 -9.85 6.50
C VAL A 135 1.24 -11.04 6.33
N THR A 136 0.01 -10.78 5.87
CA THR A 136 -0.91 -11.81 5.43
C THR A 136 -1.30 -11.51 3.98
N VAL A 137 -1.23 -12.52 3.12
CA VAL A 137 -1.61 -12.41 1.70
C VAL A 137 -2.72 -13.43 1.42
N THR A 138 -3.86 -12.94 0.94
CA THR A 138 -4.96 -13.77 0.44
C THR A 138 -5.11 -13.50 -1.05
N ALA A 139 -4.69 -14.45 -1.88
CA ALA A 139 -4.65 -14.24 -3.33
C ALA A 139 -4.98 -15.50 -4.11
N VAL A 140 -5.46 -15.29 -5.34
CA VAL A 140 -5.67 -16.32 -6.35
C VAL A 140 -4.57 -16.19 -7.41
N GLN A 141 -3.92 -17.31 -7.69
CA GLN A 141 -2.92 -17.40 -8.74
C GLN A 141 -3.55 -18.00 -10.00
N ASN A 142 -3.39 -17.29 -11.11
CA ASN A 142 -3.66 -17.77 -12.46
C ASN A 142 -2.33 -18.10 -13.17
N VAL A 143 -2.41 -18.52 -14.43
CA VAL A 143 -1.22 -18.93 -15.21
C VAL A 143 -0.14 -17.84 -15.30
N SER A 144 -0.55 -16.56 -15.40
CA SER A 144 0.35 -15.43 -15.62
C SER A 144 0.17 -14.27 -14.64
N SER A 145 -0.67 -14.44 -13.63
CA SER A 145 -1.01 -13.34 -12.71
C SER A 145 -1.36 -13.84 -11.33
N ILE A 146 -1.14 -12.98 -10.34
CA ILE A 146 -1.60 -13.15 -8.98
C ILE A 146 -2.46 -11.94 -8.64
N ARG A 147 -3.62 -12.18 -8.06
CA ARG A 147 -4.57 -11.14 -7.65
C ARG A 147 -5.06 -11.41 -6.25
N GLY A 148 -5.08 -10.39 -5.40
CA GLY A 148 -5.52 -10.59 -4.03
C GLY A 148 -5.51 -9.34 -3.17
N GLU A 149 -5.46 -9.60 -1.88
CA GLU A 149 -5.36 -8.60 -0.83
C GLU A 149 -4.15 -8.89 0.05
N MET A 150 -3.43 -7.84 0.41
CA MET A 150 -2.38 -7.89 1.43
C MET A 150 -2.82 -7.12 2.67
N VAL A 151 -2.56 -7.73 3.82
CA VAL A 151 -2.75 -7.12 5.14
C VAL A 151 -1.40 -7.00 5.82
N LEU A 152 -1.04 -5.78 6.20
CA LEU A 152 0.11 -5.44 7.02
C LEU A 152 -0.40 -5.09 8.42
N GLN A 153 0.02 -5.82 9.46
CA GLN A 153 -0.44 -5.64 10.84
C GLN A 153 0.74 -5.40 11.77
N GLY A 154 0.80 -4.22 12.38
CA GLY A 154 1.86 -3.80 13.31
C GLY A 154 2.16 -2.31 13.17
N PRO A 155 3.18 -1.79 13.87
CA PRO A 155 3.54 -0.38 13.80
C PRO A 155 4.18 -0.04 12.44
N ILE A 156 3.41 0.61 11.57
CA ILE A 156 3.84 1.02 10.23
C ILE A 156 4.17 2.50 10.24
N ASN A 157 5.41 2.86 9.89
CA ASN A 157 5.92 4.24 9.82
C ASN A 157 6.31 4.64 8.39
N GLY A 158 6.14 3.75 7.41
CA GLY A 158 6.42 3.99 6.01
C GLY A 158 6.03 2.78 5.16
N PHE A 159 5.49 3.05 3.98
CA PHE A 159 5.06 2.02 3.05
C PHE A 159 5.35 2.42 1.60
N THR A 160 6.05 1.54 0.89
CA THR A 160 6.33 1.66 -0.54
C THR A 160 6.07 0.30 -1.18
N VAL A 161 5.42 0.28 -2.33
CA VAL A 161 5.14 -0.93 -3.09
C VAL A 161 5.14 -0.63 -4.57
N GLY A 162 5.52 -1.59 -5.40
CA GLY A 162 5.48 -1.46 -6.84
C GLY A 162 5.94 -2.72 -7.54
N GLY A 163 6.06 -2.65 -8.86
CA GLY A 163 6.39 -3.82 -9.64
C GLY A 163 6.78 -3.52 -11.07
N GLN A 164 7.20 -4.57 -11.75
CA GLN A 164 7.46 -4.53 -13.18
C GLN A 164 6.14 -4.32 -13.95
N GLU A 165 5.09 -5.03 -13.55
CA GLU A 165 3.73 -4.90 -14.05
C GLU A 165 2.75 -5.21 -12.92
N PHE A 166 2.36 -4.17 -12.19
CA PHE A 166 1.67 -4.28 -10.91
C PHE A 166 0.53 -3.26 -10.82
N TRP A 167 -0.62 -3.67 -10.29
CA TRP A 167 -1.77 -2.79 -10.01
C TRP A 167 -2.09 -2.77 -8.53
N ILE A 168 -2.51 -1.62 -8.04
CA ILE A 168 -2.92 -1.42 -6.65
C ILE A 168 -4.21 -0.61 -6.57
N ASP A 169 -5.11 -1.01 -5.69
CA ASP A 169 -6.34 -0.30 -5.36
C ASP A 169 -6.72 -0.50 -3.88
N GLU A 170 -7.69 0.28 -3.41
CA GLU A 170 -8.25 0.21 -2.06
C GLU A 170 -7.18 0.16 -0.97
N VAL A 171 -6.26 1.13 -0.97
CA VAL A 171 -5.25 1.25 0.08
C VAL A 171 -5.89 1.85 1.33
N CYS A 172 -6.11 1.02 2.35
CA CYS A 172 -6.90 1.33 3.53
C CYS A 172 -6.01 1.39 4.79
N PRO A 173 -5.59 2.58 5.24
CA PRO A 173 -4.84 2.75 6.49
C PRO A 173 -5.77 2.65 7.71
N THR A 174 -5.24 2.14 8.83
CA THR A 174 -5.87 2.16 10.17
C THR A 174 -4.82 2.64 11.18
N GLU A 175 -5.19 3.66 11.96
CA GLU A 175 -4.37 4.21 13.06
C GLU A 175 -4.38 3.32 14.30
#